data_31fa6487a14478d73f5798628281a2e9
#
_entry.id   31fa6487a14478d73f5798628281a2e9
#
_cell.length_a   1.000
_cell.length_b   1.000
_cell.length_c   1.000
_cell.angle_alpha   90.00
_cell.angle_beta   90.00
_cell.angle_gamma   90.00
#
_symmetry.space_group_name_H-M   'P 1'
#
loop_
_entity.id
_entity.type
_entity.pdbx_description
1 polymer ?
#
loop_
_entity_poly.entity_id
_entity_poly.type
_entity_poly.pdbx_seq_one_letter_code
_entity_poly.pdbx_strand_id
1 'polypeptide(L)'
;MRRTSAPYTFSLVAAGAAVALALTGATAAGAAPAPLDGPRAAAGPIGFGAGTTGGAGGSTVTVTNAAQFTEAVQREGALVVRVNGTISLSEMVRVAANKTVVGAGTAGRITGSGLNVRRVSNVIIQNLTFTGSNDDAVNVDGSTRVWVDHNDVSNAKDGGIDIKHGATNVTVSWNRMHNQDKNMLLGHSDNNASEDSGKLKVTYDHNWFDGTTQRNPRVRFGNPVHVLNNYFSNIGAYGVASTEQAGVLVEGNYFENVDDTYHLGEGSSDPGSLVARNNHFVNSTAGQTDGSVAAIPYGYTAESASGVKASVTAGAGVGKI
;
A
#
# COMPACT_ATOMS: atom_id res chain seq x y z
N MET A 1 93.28 -3.98 3.85
CA MET A 1 94.21 -2.98 3.34
C MET A 1 93.50 -1.64 3.22
N ARG A 2 94.09 -0.65 3.87
CA ARG A 2 93.89 0.79 3.80
C ARG A 2 93.58 1.35 2.41
N ARG A 3 92.65 2.37 2.30
CA ARG A 3 92.92 3.85 2.38
C ARG A 3 91.58 4.58 2.19
N THR A 4 91.17 5.35 3.09
CA THR A 4 91.15 6.83 3.32
C THR A 4 91.15 7.71 2.09
N SER A 5 90.11 8.56 1.96
CA SER A 5 90.28 10.03 1.87
C SER A 5 88.93 10.75 1.80
N ALA A 6 88.77 11.73 2.68
CA ALA A 6 87.79 12.81 2.66
C ALA A 6 88.47 14.04 1.95
N PRO A 7 87.89 15.27 2.00
CA PRO A 7 86.57 15.79 1.65
C PRO A 7 86.70 16.96 0.63
N TYR A 8 85.59 17.44 0.11
CA TYR A 8 85.53 18.84 -0.39
C TYR A 8 84.13 19.42 -0.13
N THR A 9 84.16 20.48 0.64
CA THR A 9 83.08 21.42 0.86
C THR A 9 82.94 22.39 -0.32
N PHE A 10 81.72 22.61 -0.79
CA PHE A 10 81.29 23.84 -1.45
C PHE A 10 79.96 24.30 -1.00
N SER A 11 79.93 25.43 -0.30
CA SER A 11 78.75 26.20 0.04
C SER A 11 78.31 26.98 -1.23
N LEU A 12 77.01 26.91 -1.55
CA LEU A 12 76.29 27.93 -2.31
C LEU A 12 74.99 28.24 -1.74
N VAL A 13 74.85 29.48 -1.32
CA VAL A 13 73.61 30.14 -0.85
C VAL A 13 72.74 30.42 -2.06
N ALA A 14 71.50 30.01 -2.06
CA ALA A 14 70.51 30.57 -2.97
C ALA A 14 69.15 30.60 -2.24
N ALA A 15 68.57 31.77 -2.33
CA ALA A 15 67.45 32.27 -1.63
C ALA A 15 66.11 31.54 -1.93
N GLY A 16 65.25 31.57 -0.92
CA GLY A 16 63.98 30.90 -0.84
C GLY A 16 62.88 31.38 -1.72
N ALA A 17 61.91 30.53 -1.84
CA ALA A 17 60.48 30.87 -1.96
C ALA A 17 59.72 29.75 -1.29
N ALA A 18 59.20 30.02 -0.10
CA ALA A 18 58.27 29.13 0.57
C ALA A 18 56.92 29.25 -0.14
N VAL A 19 56.52 28.24 -0.90
CA VAL A 19 55.13 28.07 -1.38
C VAL A 19 54.40 27.30 -0.31
N ALA A 20 53.57 28.00 0.47
CA ALA A 20 52.64 27.39 1.39
C ALA A 20 51.48 26.79 0.57
N LEU A 21 51.47 25.47 0.42
CA LEU A 21 50.31 24.75 -0.07
C LEU A 21 49.24 24.72 1.05
N ALA A 22 48.22 25.57 0.96
CA ALA A 22 47.03 25.48 1.79
C ALA A 22 46.20 24.30 1.28
N LEU A 23 46.24 23.15 1.97
CA LEU A 23 45.21 22.10 1.79
C LEU A 23 43.91 22.64 2.34
N THR A 24 43.03 23.15 1.47
CA THR A 24 41.64 23.36 1.80
C THR A 24 40.96 21.99 1.77
N GLY A 25 40.79 21.40 2.96
CA GLY A 25 39.94 20.24 3.15
C GLY A 25 38.49 20.62 2.84
N ALA A 26 38.01 20.27 1.65
CA ALA A 26 36.59 20.31 1.35
C ALA A 26 35.91 19.19 2.16
N THR A 27 35.34 19.55 3.29
CA THR A 27 34.34 18.69 3.96
C THR A 27 33.16 18.59 3.00
N ALA A 28 32.93 17.39 2.44
CA ALA A 28 31.68 17.09 1.74
C ALA A 28 30.55 17.30 2.77
N ALA A 29 29.86 18.42 2.66
CA ALA A 29 28.60 18.61 3.34
C ALA A 29 27.66 17.54 2.79
N GLY A 30 27.35 16.54 3.62
CA GLY A 30 26.30 15.59 3.30
C GLY A 30 25.04 16.38 2.97
N ALA A 31 24.50 16.18 1.78
CA ALA A 31 23.21 16.75 1.41
C ALA A 31 22.20 16.32 2.46
N ALA A 32 21.61 17.28 3.17
CA ALA A 32 20.47 17.01 4.02
C ALA A 32 19.40 16.35 3.14
N PRO A 33 18.68 15.31 3.64
CA PRO A 33 17.55 14.77 2.91
C PRO A 33 16.61 15.94 2.60
N ALA A 34 16.16 16.00 1.33
CA ALA A 34 15.19 16.99 0.92
C ALA A 34 13.98 16.94 1.89
N PRO A 35 13.42 18.10 2.28
CA PRO A 35 12.21 18.11 3.10
C PRO A 35 11.15 17.26 2.37
N LEU A 36 10.53 16.32 3.08
CA LEU A 36 9.32 15.65 2.59
C LEU A 36 8.32 16.77 2.35
N ASP A 37 7.94 16.99 1.10
CA ASP A 37 6.94 17.97 0.73
C ASP A 37 5.70 17.77 1.62
N GLY A 38 5.10 18.89 2.06
CA GLY A 38 3.89 18.88 2.88
C GLY A 38 2.74 18.09 2.22
N PRO A 39 1.56 17.96 2.85
CA PRO A 39 0.52 17.01 2.44
C PRO A 39 0.31 17.06 0.94
N ARG A 40 0.70 15.96 0.29
CA ARG A 40 0.61 15.79 -1.16
C ARG A 40 -0.87 15.85 -1.51
N ALA A 41 -1.29 16.92 -2.17
CA ALA A 41 -2.63 16.97 -2.74
C ALA A 41 -2.84 15.67 -3.51
N ALA A 42 -3.89 14.91 -3.16
CA ALA A 42 -4.08 13.55 -3.61
C ALA A 42 -3.97 13.45 -5.14
N ALA A 43 -2.81 13.05 -5.63
CA ALA A 43 -2.70 12.53 -6.98
C ALA A 43 -3.68 11.36 -7.04
N GLY A 44 -4.47 11.26 -8.11
CA GLY A 44 -5.43 10.16 -8.26
C GLY A 44 -4.75 8.78 -8.12
N PRO A 45 -5.52 7.71 -8.01
CA PRO A 45 -4.97 6.37 -7.81
C PRO A 45 -4.01 5.98 -8.92
N ILE A 46 -2.88 5.39 -8.57
CA ILE A 46 -2.02 4.68 -9.52
C ILE A 46 -2.59 3.28 -9.80
N GLY A 47 -2.04 2.60 -10.75
CA GLY A 47 -2.34 1.20 -10.96
C GLY A 47 -3.68 0.94 -11.62
N PHE A 48 -4.29 -0.19 -11.31
CA PHE A 48 -5.54 -0.63 -11.95
C PHE A 48 -6.73 0.28 -11.66
N GLY A 49 -6.76 0.98 -10.52
CA GLY A 49 -7.78 1.95 -10.17
C GLY A 49 -7.60 3.33 -10.82
N ALA A 50 -6.57 3.52 -11.66
CA ALA A 50 -6.30 4.79 -12.33
C ALA A 50 -7.54 5.30 -13.08
N GLY A 51 -7.79 6.61 -12.99
CA GLY A 51 -8.98 7.24 -13.59
C GLY A 51 -10.26 7.12 -12.74
N THR A 52 -10.21 6.56 -11.52
CA THR A 52 -11.32 6.65 -10.56
C THR A 52 -11.43 8.10 -10.07
N THR A 53 -12.59 8.70 -10.24
CA THR A 53 -12.87 10.10 -9.88
C THR A 53 -13.89 10.25 -8.75
N GLY A 54 -14.53 9.14 -8.37
CA GLY A 54 -15.52 9.11 -7.28
C GLY A 54 -16.66 10.12 -7.50
N GLY A 55 -16.90 10.94 -6.50
CA GLY A 55 -17.92 12.00 -6.51
C GLY A 55 -17.48 13.31 -7.14
N ALA A 56 -16.37 13.37 -7.89
CA ALA A 56 -15.88 14.58 -8.52
C ALA A 56 -16.94 15.18 -9.46
N GLY A 57 -17.08 16.49 -9.42
CA GLY A 57 -18.12 17.25 -10.16
C GLY A 57 -19.49 17.26 -9.48
N GLY A 58 -19.71 16.47 -8.44
CA GLY A 58 -20.90 16.53 -7.58
C GLY A 58 -20.76 17.51 -6.42
N SER A 59 -21.86 17.72 -5.70
CA SER A 59 -21.85 18.50 -4.46
C SER A 59 -21.15 17.75 -3.32
N THR A 60 -20.75 18.48 -2.29
CA THR A 60 -20.26 17.91 -1.04
C THR A 60 -21.33 18.04 0.03
N VAL A 61 -21.58 16.95 0.75
CA VAL A 61 -22.44 16.94 1.93
C VAL A 61 -21.65 16.43 3.15
N THR A 62 -21.81 17.10 4.28
CA THR A 62 -21.22 16.63 5.54
C THR A 62 -22.26 15.89 6.33
N VAL A 63 -21.89 14.70 6.81
CA VAL A 63 -22.77 13.81 7.58
C VAL A 63 -22.17 13.52 8.95
N THR A 64 -23.02 13.41 9.97
CA THR A 64 -22.60 13.25 11.37
C THR A 64 -23.33 12.08 12.08
N ASN A 65 -24.26 11.40 11.40
CA ASN A 65 -24.99 10.25 11.94
C ASN A 65 -25.32 9.22 10.85
N ALA A 66 -25.74 8.02 11.25
CA ALA A 66 -25.99 6.90 10.35
C ALA A 66 -27.10 7.17 9.33
N ALA A 67 -28.17 7.85 9.70
CA ALA A 67 -29.28 8.14 8.79
C ALA A 67 -28.84 9.07 7.65
N GLN A 68 -28.19 10.19 7.97
CA GLN A 68 -27.63 11.11 6.98
C GLN A 68 -26.60 10.42 6.09
N PHE A 69 -25.74 9.59 6.70
CA PHE A 69 -24.72 8.86 5.97
C PHE A 69 -25.34 7.90 4.95
N THR A 70 -26.26 7.04 5.39
CA THR A 70 -26.93 6.04 4.55
C THR A 70 -27.67 6.71 3.38
N GLU A 71 -28.45 7.75 3.66
CA GLU A 71 -29.13 8.54 2.62
C GLU A 71 -28.12 9.10 1.60
N ALA A 72 -27.04 9.72 2.06
CA ALA A 72 -26.08 10.38 1.19
C ALA A 72 -25.32 9.37 0.31
N VAL A 73 -24.83 8.25 0.86
CA VAL A 73 -24.04 7.28 0.08
C VAL A 73 -24.89 6.46 -0.90
N GLN A 74 -26.18 6.34 -0.66
CA GLN A 74 -27.14 5.62 -1.53
C GLN A 74 -27.77 6.52 -2.61
N ARG A 75 -27.73 7.83 -2.44
CA ARG A 75 -28.31 8.79 -3.40
C ARG A 75 -27.68 8.64 -4.78
N GLU A 76 -28.48 8.73 -5.84
CA GLU A 76 -27.98 8.70 -7.22
C GLU A 76 -27.13 9.93 -7.57
N GLY A 77 -26.30 9.79 -8.59
CA GLY A 77 -25.43 10.84 -9.10
C GLY A 77 -24.11 11.01 -8.32
N ALA A 78 -23.27 11.91 -8.84
CA ALA A 78 -21.97 12.20 -8.25
C ALA A 78 -22.13 12.97 -6.92
N LEU A 79 -21.43 12.51 -5.87
CA LEU A 79 -21.49 13.13 -4.55
C LEU A 79 -20.22 12.86 -3.74
N VAL A 80 -19.74 13.90 -3.06
CA VAL A 80 -18.72 13.77 -2.01
C VAL A 80 -19.42 13.74 -0.66
N VAL A 81 -19.32 12.63 0.06
CA VAL A 81 -19.88 12.44 1.39
C VAL A 81 -18.75 12.58 2.42
N ARG A 82 -18.75 13.70 3.11
CA ARG A 82 -17.75 14.01 4.14
C ARG A 82 -18.23 13.58 5.51
N VAL A 83 -17.58 12.57 6.06
CA VAL A 83 -17.90 12.02 7.39
C VAL A 83 -17.20 12.86 8.46
N ASN A 84 -17.97 13.51 9.32
CA ASN A 84 -17.47 14.32 10.42
C ASN A 84 -17.93 13.76 11.77
N GLY A 85 -17.10 12.99 12.41
CA GLY A 85 -17.39 12.27 13.65
C GLY A 85 -17.57 10.77 13.43
N THR A 86 -18.16 10.11 14.43
CA THR A 86 -18.36 8.65 14.42
C THR A 86 -19.74 8.31 13.90
N ILE A 87 -19.79 7.48 12.87
CA ILE A 87 -20.99 6.87 12.31
C ILE A 87 -21.05 5.41 12.78
N SER A 88 -22.04 5.07 13.60
CA SER A 88 -22.26 3.69 14.03
C SER A 88 -23.30 3.03 13.15
N LEU A 89 -22.89 1.96 12.45
CA LEU A 89 -23.73 1.19 11.53
C LEU A 89 -24.14 -0.14 12.18
N SER A 90 -25.39 -0.55 12.02
CA SER A 90 -25.89 -1.87 12.48
C SER A 90 -25.69 -2.96 11.43
N GLU A 91 -25.60 -2.58 10.17
CA GLU A 91 -25.43 -3.46 9.02
C GLU A 91 -24.54 -2.79 7.95
N MET A 92 -24.01 -3.57 7.00
CA MET A 92 -23.25 -3.04 5.90
C MET A 92 -24.08 -2.08 5.04
N VAL A 93 -23.59 -0.86 4.87
CA VAL A 93 -24.25 0.16 4.06
C VAL A 93 -23.79 0.09 2.62
N ARG A 94 -24.75 -0.03 1.70
CA ARG A 94 -24.49 -0.02 0.27
C ARG A 94 -24.07 1.37 -0.21
N VAL A 95 -22.98 1.45 -0.96
CA VAL A 95 -22.49 2.69 -1.57
C VAL A 95 -22.87 2.69 -3.06
N ALA A 96 -23.56 3.74 -3.53
CA ALA A 96 -23.94 3.90 -4.94
C ALA A 96 -22.72 4.31 -5.80
N ALA A 97 -22.90 4.27 -7.13
CA ALA A 97 -21.88 4.71 -8.08
C ALA A 97 -21.55 6.21 -7.94
N ASN A 98 -20.35 6.60 -8.40
CA ASN A 98 -19.89 7.99 -8.43
C ASN A 98 -19.90 8.64 -7.05
N LYS A 99 -19.33 7.98 -6.07
CA LYS A 99 -19.20 8.47 -4.69
C LYS A 99 -17.76 8.63 -4.27
N THR A 100 -17.49 9.71 -3.56
CA THR A 100 -16.33 9.82 -2.68
C THR A 100 -16.83 9.86 -1.24
N VAL A 101 -16.46 8.87 -0.45
CA VAL A 101 -16.71 8.84 0.99
C VAL A 101 -15.39 9.17 1.68
N VAL A 102 -15.33 10.33 2.33
CA VAL A 102 -14.07 10.85 2.89
C VAL A 102 -14.23 11.33 4.32
N GLY A 103 -13.26 11.03 5.17
CA GLY A 103 -13.23 11.52 6.55
C GLY A 103 -12.85 13.01 6.60
N ALA A 104 -13.48 13.76 7.50
CA ALA A 104 -13.16 15.15 7.79
C ALA A 104 -11.91 15.21 8.69
N GLY A 105 -10.75 15.51 8.12
CA GLY A 105 -9.48 15.45 8.85
C GLY A 105 -9.28 14.06 9.49
N THR A 106 -9.06 14.01 10.80
CA THR A 106 -8.93 12.74 11.55
C THR A 106 -10.22 12.32 12.27
N ALA A 107 -11.34 13.03 12.05
CA ALA A 107 -12.58 12.81 12.80
C ALA A 107 -13.48 11.71 12.19
N GLY A 108 -13.35 11.45 10.88
CA GLY A 108 -14.22 10.51 10.17
C GLY A 108 -14.03 9.06 10.63
N ARG A 109 -15.07 8.45 11.22
CA ARG A 109 -15.01 7.09 11.75
C ARG A 109 -16.29 6.31 11.43
N ILE A 110 -16.12 5.06 11.01
CA ILE A 110 -17.21 4.08 10.81
C ILE A 110 -17.01 2.95 11.80
N THR A 111 -18.07 2.58 12.52
CA THR A 111 -18.03 1.52 13.55
C THR A 111 -19.25 0.62 13.47
N GLY A 112 -19.17 -0.57 14.07
CA GLY A 112 -20.25 -1.54 14.20
C GLY A 112 -20.51 -2.38 12.95
N SER A 113 -20.39 -1.80 11.76
CA SER A 113 -20.43 -2.51 10.48
C SER A 113 -19.60 -1.77 9.43
N GLY A 114 -19.66 -2.18 8.17
CA GLY A 114 -18.80 -1.71 7.09
C GLY A 114 -19.56 -1.13 5.89
N LEU A 115 -18.83 -0.94 4.80
CA LEU A 115 -19.34 -0.43 3.52
C LEU A 115 -19.33 -1.51 2.45
N ASN A 116 -20.42 -1.60 1.68
CA ASN A 116 -20.58 -2.54 0.59
C ASN A 116 -20.64 -1.80 -0.76
N VAL A 117 -19.54 -1.84 -1.52
CA VAL A 117 -19.44 -1.32 -2.90
C VAL A 117 -19.78 -2.45 -3.84
N ARG A 118 -21.08 -2.62 -4.14
CA ARG A 118 -21.57 -3.80 -4.85
C ARG A 118 -22.20 -3.48 -6.20
N ARG A 119 -21.62 -4.03 -7.27
CA ARG A 119 -22.09 -3.92 -8.67
C ARG A 119 -22.30 -2.47 -9.12
N VAL A 120 -21.34 -1.63 -8.75
CA VAL A 120 -21.31 -0.20 -9.10
C VAL A 120 -19.93 0.17 -9.63
N SER A 121 -19.77 1.41 -10.03
CA SER A 121 -18.49 1.88 -10.53
C SER A 121 -18.15 3.28 -10.01
N ASN A 122 -16.85 3.58 -10.03
CA ASN A 122 -16.33 4.92 -9.74
C ASN A 122 -16.59 5.35 -8.29
N VAL A 123 -15.99 4.62 -7.35
CA VAL A 123 -16.12 4.89 -5.91
C VAL A 123 -14.76 5.10 -5.28
N ILE A 124 -14.65 6.13 -4.44
CA ILE A 124 -13.48 6.41 -3.58
C ILE A 124 -13.91 6.30 -2.12
N ILE A 125 -13.15 5.54 -1.31
CA ILE A 125 -13.29 5.46 0.14
C ILE A 125 -11.95 5.89 0.74
N GLN A 126 -11.92 7.03 1.43
CA GLN A 126 -10.67 7.68 1.74
C GLN A 126 -10.66 8.33 3.13
N ASN A 127 -9.48 8.24 3.81
CA ASN A 127 -9.22 8.97 5.04
C ASN A 127 -10.24 8.69 6.17
N LEU A 128 -10.65 7.43 6.32
CA LEU A 128 -11.63 6.98 7.30
C LEU A 128 -11.03 5.96 8.27
N THR A 129 -11.37 6.08 9.54
CA THR A 129 -11.12 5.00 10.51
C THR A 129 -12.30 4.01 10.48
N PHE A 130 -12.01 2.74 10.23
CA PHE A 130 -12.95 1.63 10.39
C PHE A 130 -12.53 0.79 11.59
N THR A 131 -13.44 0.56 12.52
CA THR A 131 -13.12 -0.30 13.67
C THR A 131 -14.36 -1.01 14.22
N GLY A 132 -14.19 -2.27 14.61
CA GLY A 132 -15.25 -3.07 15.21
C GLY A 132 -16.39 -3.40 14.24
N SER A 133 -16.10 -3.57 12.94
CA SER A 133 -17.10 -4.06 11.97
C SER A 133 -17.55 -5.48 12.34
N ASN A 134 -18.84 -5.75 12.26
CA ASN A 134 -19.42 -7.08 12.51
C ASN A 134 -19.26 -8.05 11.33
N ASP A 135 -18.68 -7.61 10.24
CA ASP A 135 -18.35 -8.31 8.99
C ASP A 135 -17.10 -7.65 8.40
N ASP A 136 -16.96 -7.55 7.07
CA ASP A 136 -15.90 -6.79 6.43
C ASP A 136 -15.99 -5.28 6.76
N ALA A 137 -14.86 -4.59 6.88
CA ALA A 137 -14.89 -3.13 7.01
C ALA A 137 -15.22 -2.46 5.65
N VAL A 138 -14.62 -2.95 4.56
CA VAL A 138 -14.94 -2.55 3.19
C VAL A 138 -15.04 -3.79 2.31
N ASN A 139 -16.19 -4.01 1.71
CA ASN A 139 -16.42 -5.08 0.73
C ASN A 139 -16.63 -4.49 -0.66
N VAL A 140 -15.81 -4.90 -1.64
CA VAL A 140 -15.90 -4.53 -3.06
C VAL A 140 -16.35 -5.75 -3.86
N ASP A 141 -17.62 -5.79 -4.23
CA ASP A 141 -18.29 -6.95 -4.83
C ASP A 141 -18.74 -6.61 -6.27
N GLY A 142 -18.20 -7.27 -7.28
CA GLY A 142 -18.60 -7.11 -8.69
C GLY A 142 -18.49 -5.68 -9.23
N SER A 143 -17.69 -4.84 -8.63
CA SER A 143 -17.56 -3.42 -8.91
C SER A 143 -16.29 -3.10 -9.71
N THR A 144 -16.24 -1.92 -10.31
CA THR A 144 -15.08 -1.49 -11.09
C THR A 144 -14.73 -0.03 -10.84
N ARG A 145 -13.46 0.34 -11.05
CA ARG A 145 -12.94 1.67 -10.75
C ARG A 145 -13.24 2.07 -9.30
N VAL A 146 -12.58 1.36 -8.37
CA VAL A 146 -12.68 1.61 -6.94
C VAL A 146 -11.31 1.95 -6.39
N TRP A 147 -11.25 2.97 -5.55
CA TRP A 147 -10.06 3.38 -4.84
C TRP A 147 -10.33 3.43 -3.34
N VAL A 148 -9.61 2.58 -2.59
CA VAL A 148 -9.67 2.54 -1.13
C VAL A 148 -8.32 3.01 -0.60
N ASP A 149 -8.29 4.20 0.03
CA ASP A 149 -7.05 4.94 0.20
C ASP A 149 -6.95 5.66 1.56
N HIS A 150 -5.77 5.64 2.16
CA HIS A 150 -5.48 6.33 3.42
C HIS A 150 -6.48 6.04 4.56
N ASN A 151 -7.01 4.83 4.62
CA ASN A 151 -7.87 4.44 5.73
C ASN A 151 -7.05 3.75 6.84
N ASP A 152 -7.57 3.80 8.06
CA ASP A 152 -7.10 3.04 9.21
C ASP A 152 -8.14 1.98 9.54
N VAL A 153 -7.78 0.70 9.45
CA VAL A 153 -8.72 -0.43 9.56
C VAL A 153 -8.28 -1.38 10.67
N SER A 154 -9.20 -1.66 11.60
CA SER A 154 -8.92 -2.54 12.73
C SER A 154 -10.15 -3.26 13.25
N ASN A 155 -9.93 -4.41 13.90
CA ASN A 155 -10.95 -5.15 14.65
C ASN A 155 -12.24 -5.47 13.85
N ALA A 156 -12.14 -5.68 12.54
CA ALA A 156 -13.23 -6.25 11.76
C ALA A 156 -13.35 -7.75 12.06
N LYS A 157 -14.58 -8.25 12.13
CA LYS A 157 -14.86 -9.64 12.50
C LYS A 157 -14.45 -10.63 11.39
N ASP A 158 -14.55 -10.21 10.13
CA ASP A 158 -14.08 -10.98 8.97
C ASP A 158 -12.96 -10.19 8.24
N GLY A 159 -13.15 -9.70 7.04
CA GLY A 159 -12.12 -9.01 6.26
C GLY A 159 -11.96 -7.53 6.61
N GLY A 160 -10.76 -7.01 6.41
CA GLY A 160 -10.55 -5.56 6.45
C GLY A 160 -11.02 -4.90 5.16
N ILE A 161 -10.44 -5.27 4.02
CA ILE A 161 -10.79 -4.76 2.67
C ILE A 161 -10.83 -5.96 1.72
N ASP A 162 -12.00 -6.48 1.45
CA ASP A 162 -12.21 -7.65 0.61
C ASP A 162 -12.71 -7.27 -0.79
N ILE A 163 -12.21 -7.97 -1.81
CA ILE A 163 -12.53 -7.72 -3.22
C ILE A 163 -12.96 -9.04 -3.86
N LYS A 164 -14.20 -9.08 -4.37
CA LYS A 164 -14.87 -10.35 -4.71
C LYS A 164 -15.70 -10.25 -5.98
N HIS A 165 -16.15 -11.41 -6.51
CA HIS A 165 -17.17 -11.52 -7.57
C HIS A 165 -16.83 -10.75 -8.85
N GLY A 166 -15.61 -10.94 -9.36
CA GLY A 166 -15.18 -10.31 -10.60
C GLY A 166 -14.99 -8.79 -10.51
N ALA A 167 -14.90 -8.23 -9.31
CA ALA A 167 -14.53 -6.83 -9.14
C ALA A 167 -13.16 -6.56 -9.77
N THR A 168 -13.00 -5.43 -10.46
CA THR A 168 -11.79 -5.19 -11.26
C THR A 168 -11.45 -3.70 -11.35
N ASN A 169 -10.24 -3.38 -11.78
CA ASN A 169 -9.74 -2.00 -11.82
C ASN A 169 -9.84 -1.33 -10.45
N VAL A 170 -9.22 -1.96 -9.46
CA VAL A 170 -9.20 -1.50 -8.07
C VAL A 170 -7.78 -1.15 -7.66
N THR A 171 -7.62 -0.06 -6.91
CA THR A 171 -6.41 0.26 -6.16
C THR A 171 -6.73 0.38 -4.69
N VAL A 172 -5.93 -0.31 -3.88
CA VAL A 172 -5.95 -0.22 -2.42
C VAL A 172 -4.59 0.34 -2.00
N SER A 173 -4.57 1.58 -1.50
CA SER A 173 -3.30 2.28 -1.27
C SER A 173 -3.26 3.03 0.04
N TRP A 174 -2.07 3.12 0.62
CA TRP A 174 -1.80 3.92 1.81
C TRP A 174 -2.71 3.64 3.01
N ASN A 175 -3.34 2.44 3.07
CA ASN A 175 -4.13 2.06 4.23
C ASN A 175 -3.24 1.50 5.33
N ARG A 176 -3.60 1.73 6.58
CA ARG A 176 -3.01 1.04 7.73
C ARG A 176 -3.98 -0.01 8.24
N MET A 177 -3.51 -1.27 8.27
CA MET A 177 -4.23 -2.42 8.81
C MET A 177 -3.57 -2.82 10.12
N HIS A 178 -4.29 -2.86 11.23
CA HIS A 178 -3.73 -3.26 12.53
C HIS A 178 -4.78 -3.91 13.43
N ASN A 179 -4.33 -4.68 14.42
CA ASN A 179 -5.23 -5.44 15.31
C ASN A 179 -6.30 -6.20 14.49
N GLN A 180 -5.88 -6.84 13.40
CA GLN A 180 -6.77 -7.46 12.41
C GLN A 180 -6.25 -8.85 12.08
N ASP A 181 -7.13 -9.87 12.15
CA ASP A 181 -6.77 -11.23 11.78
C ASP A 181 -6.74 -11.39 10.26
N LYS A 182 -7.88 -11.20 9.59
CA LYS A 182 -8.04 -11.36 8.13
C LYS A 182 -8.09 -9.98 7.48
N ASN A 183 -7.15 -9.65 6.60
CA ASN A 183 -7.02 -8.28 6.10
C ASN A 183 -7.63 -8.05 4.73
N MET A 184 -7.11 -8.68 3.68
CA MET A 184 -7.47 -8.38 2.29
C MET A 184 -7.63 -9.67 1.49
N LEU A 185 -8.87 -10.12 1.30
CA LEU A 185 -9.18 -11.26 0.44
C LEU A 185 -9.46 -10.76 -0.98
N LEU A 186 -8.83 -11.37 -1.98
CA LEU A 186 -9.13 -11.19 -3.39
C LEU A 186 -9.62 -12.51 -3.98
N GLY A 187 -10.92 -12.55 -4.37
CA GLY A 187 -11.60 -13.78 -4.80
C GLY A 187 -12.08 -14.62 -3.60
N HIS A 188 -13.41 -14.78 -3.46
CA HIS A 188 -14.01 -15.28 -2.21
C HIS A 188 -14.07 -16.81 -2.10
N SER A 189 -13.99 -17.55 -3.19
CA SER A 189 -14.16 -19.02 -3.20
C SER A 189 -13.32 -19.68 -4.29
N ASP A 190 -12.78 -20.87 -3.99
CA ASP A 190 -12.02 -21.68 -4.95
C ASP A 190 -12.89 -22.14 -6.16
N ASN A 191 -14.19 -22.14 -6.00
CA ASN A 191 -15.15 -22.53 -7.05
C ASN A 191 -15.59 -21.38 -7.96
N ASN A 192 -14.97 -20.20 -7.87
CA ASN A 192 -15.42 -19.00 -8.58
C ASN A 192 -14.68 -18.72 -9.90
N ALA A 193 -13.95 -19.67 -10.44
CA ALA A 193 -13.16 -19.50 -11.66
C ALA A 193 -13.96 -18.88 -12.82
N SER A 194 -15.21 -19.31 -13.03
CA SER A 194 -16.05 -18.80 -14.13
C SER A 194 -16.42 -17.31 -13.99
N GLU A 195 -16.48 -16.79 -12.79
CA GLU A 195 -16.80 -15.39 -12.52
C GLU A 195 -15.54 -14.53 -12.45
N ASP A 196 -14.48 -15.05 -11.84
CA ASP A 196 -13.30 -14.28 -11.41
C ASP A 196 -12.13 -14.32 -12.42
N SER A 197 -11.97 -15.41 -13.20
CA SER A 197 -10.86 -15.54 -14.15
C SER A 197 -10.86 -14.42 -15.18
N GLY A 198 -9.69 -13.83 -15.43
CA GLY A 198 -9.51 -12.68 -16.32
C GLY A 198 -9.92 -11.32 -15.73
N LYS A 199 -10.58 -11.31 -14.59
CA LYS A 199 -10.94 -10.12 -13.81
C LYS A 199 -10.01 -9.98 -12.60
N LEU A 200 -10.49 -9.39 -11.53
CA LEU A 200 -9.74 -9.17 -10.26
C LEU A 200 -8.39 -8.48 -10.49
N LYS A 201 -8.40 -7.44 -11.35
CA LYS A 201 -7.22 -6.59 -11.59
C LYS A 201 -7.08 -5.59 -10.45
N VAL A 202 -6.11 -5.83 -9.57
CA VAL A 202 -5.93 -5.06 -8.33
C VAL A 202 -4.48 -4.66 -8.12
N THR A 203 -4.29 -3.42 -7.67
CA THR A 203 -3.02 -2.90 -7.16
C THR A 203 -3.14 -2.66 -5.67
N TYR A 204 -2.23 -3.24 -4.90
CA TYR A 204 -2.02 -2.97 -3.48
C TYR A 204 -0.72 -2.17 -3.36
N ASP A 205 -0.81 -0.89 -2.97
CA ASP A 205 0.31 0.04 -3.04
C ASP A 205 0.49 0.81 -1.73
N HIS A 206 1.70 0.82 -1.17
CA HIS A 206 2.03 1.56 0.05
C HIS A 206 1.11 1.30 1.26
N ASN A 207 0.51 0.12 1.37
CA ASN A 207 -0.25 -0.24 2.56
C ASN A 207 0.68 -0.67 3.69
N TRP A 208 0.30 -0.37 4.92
CA TRP A 208 0.95 -0.82 6.13
C TRP A 208 0.15 -1.94 6.79
N PHE A 209 0.70 -3.15 6.76
CA PHE A 209 0.21 -4.29 7.53
C PHE A 209 0.99 -4.34 8.84
N ASP A 210 0.38 -3.82 9.93
CA ASP A 210 1.00 -3.54 11.22
C ASP A 210 0.55 -4.55 12.28
N GLY A 211 1.31 -5.61 12.47
CA GLY A 211 0.99 -6.68 13.42
C GLY A 211 -0.28 -7.45 13.08
N THR A 212 -0.60 -7.59 11.80
CA THR A 212 -1.77 -8.34 11.31
C THR A 212 -1.46 -9.83 11.20
N THR A 213 -2.50 -10.69 11.04
CA THR A 213 -2.24 -12.14 11.04
C THR A 213 -2.11 -12.71 9.62
N GLN A 214 -3.12 -12.57 8.77
CA GLN A 214 -3.20 -13.28 7.50
C GLN A 214 -3.91 -12.47 6.39
N ARG A 215 -3.82 -12.96 5.15
CA ARG A 215 -4.43 -12.36 3.96
C ARG A 215 -3.93 -10.93 3.71
N ASN A 216 -2.62 -10.78 3.46
CA ASN A 216 -2.00 -9.46 3.30
C ASN A 216 -1.39 -9.21 1.88
N PRO A 217 -2.07 -9.49 0.74
CA PRO A 217 -3.38 -10.14 0.55
C PRO A 217 -3.32 -11.68 0.33
N ARG A 218 -4.47 -12.37 0.41
CA ARG A 218 -4.68 -13.70 -0.18
C ARG A 218 -5.42 -13.57 -1.49
N VAL A 219 -4.83 -14.07 -2.59
CA VAL A 219 -5.30 -13.85 -3.96
C VAL A 219 -5.74 -15.15 -4.62
N ARG A 220 -6.95 -15.15 -5.22
CA ARG A 220 -7.48 -16.18 -6.12
C ARG A 220 -7.73 -15.58 -7.50
N PHE A 221 -7.44 -16.31 -8.56
CA PHE A 221 -7.76 -16.03 -9.98
C PHE A 221 -7.28 -14.70 -10.57
N GLY A 222 -7.00 -13.67 -9.76
CA GLY A 222 -6.52 -12.39 -10.26
C GLY A 222 -5.12 -12.53 -10.89
N ASN A 223 -4.97 -12.16 -12.17
CA ASN A 223 -3.70 -12.19 -12.90
C ASN A 223 -3.67 -11.10 -14.00
N PRO A 224 -2.79 -10.09 -13.95
CA PRO A 224 -1.87 -9.84 -12.84
C PRO A 224 -2.54 -9.14 -11.66
N VAL A 225 -2.02 -9.39 -10.47
CA VAL A 225 -2.21 -8.59 -9.26
C VAL A 225 -0.87 -8.00 -8.85
N HIS A 226 -0.84 -6.72 -8.52
CA HIS A 226 0.39 -6.02 -8.19
C HIS A 226 0.44 -5.64 -6.71
N VAL A 227 1.37 -6.21 -5.97
CA VAL A 227 1.65 -5.91 -4.55
C VAL A 227 2.96 -5.11 -4.52
N LEU A 228 2.83 -3.77 -4.47
CA LEU A 228 3.90 -2.81 -4.73
C LEU A 228 4.19 -1.93 -3.50
N ASN A 229 5.43 -1.84 -3.10
CA ASN A 229 5.91 -0.90 -2.06
C ASN A 229 5.12 -0.91 -0.73
N ASN A 230 4.56 -2.06 -0.32
CA ASN A 230 3.89 -2.18 0.97
C ASN A 230 4.88 -2.48 2.09
N TYR A 231 4.52 -2.10 3.30
CA TYR A 231 5.24 -2.43 4.51
C TYR A 231 4.50 -3.50 5.33
N PHE A 232 5.16 -4.63 5.52
CA PHE A 232 4.68 -5.75 6.33
C PHE A 232 5.53 -5.80 7.60
N SER A 233 4.90 -5.60 8.75
CA SER A 233 5.60 -5.62 10.04
C SER A 233 4.93 -6.56 11.03
N ASN A 234 5.71 -7.48 11.63
CA ASN A 234 5.28 -8.39 12.68
C ASN A 234 4.03 -9.22 12.28
N ILE A 235 4.03 -9.82 11.09
CA ILE A 235 2.91 -10.59 10.56
C ILE A 235 2.83 -11.94 11.29
N GLY A 236 1.62 -12.28 11.78
CA GLY A 236 1.44 -13.41 12.66
C GLY A 236 1.40 -14.78 11.97
N ALA A 237 0.87 -14.88 10.75
CA ALA A 237 0.81 -16.11 9.99
C ALA A 237 1.54 -15.98 8.65
N TYR A 238 0.99 -15.20 7.70
CA TYR A 238 1.64 -15.00 6.40
C TYR A 238 1.36 -13.61 5.80
N GLY A 239 2.27 -13.17 4.97
CA GLY A 239 2.12 -11.97 4.16
C GLY A 239 1.20 -12.20 2.96
N VAL A 240 1.75 -12.55 1.80
CA VAL A 240 1.01 -12.70 0.54
C VAL A 240 0.80 -14.18 0.20
N ALA A 241 -0.42 -14.59 -0.14
CA ALA A 241 -0.70 -15.92 -0.66
C ALA A 241 -1.25 -15.84 -2.09
N SER A 242 -0.66 -16.61 -3.02
CA SER A 242 -1.15 -16.77 -4.41
C SER A 242 -1.78 -18.14 -4.57
N THR A 243 -3.09 -18.18 -4.86
CA THR A 243 -3.87 -19.42 -4.93
C THR A 243 -4.75 -19.44 -6.18
N GLU A 244 -5.28 -20.61 -6.54
CA GLU A 244 -6.32 -20.78 -7.56
C GLU A 244 -6.02 -20.04 -8.87
N GLN A 245 -4.93 -20.38 -9.55
CA GLN A 245 -4.55 -19.79 -10.85
C GLN A 245 -4.27 -18.28 -10.81
N ALA A 246 -4.10 -17.68 -9.62
CA ALA A 246 -3.69 -16.30 -9.50
C ALA A 246 -2.30 -16.05 -10.09
N GLY A 247 -2.01 -14.82 -10.48
CA GLY A 247 -0.68 -14.37 -10.85
C GLY A 247 -0.35 -13.10 -10.09
N VAL A 248 0.51 -13.20 -9.08
CA VAL A 248 0.84 -12.10 -8.17
C VAL A 248 2.28 -11.64 -8.37
N LEU A 249 2.47 -10.36 -8.69
CA LEU A 249 3.76 -9.71 -8.67
C LEU A 249 3.97 -9.00 -7.33
N VAL A 250 4.96 -9.48 -6.55
CA VAL A 250 5.36 -8.91 -5.24
C VAL A 250 6.65 -8.13 -5.44
N GLU A 251 6.55 -6.80 -5.51
CA GLU A 251 7.67 -5.95 -5.92
C GLU A 251 7.91 -4.76 -5.00
N GLY A 252 9.18 -4.54 -4.62
CA GLY A 252 9.58 -3.35 -3.90
C GLY A 252 9.04 -3.25 -2.46
N ASN A 253 8.55 -4.33 -1.87
CA ASN A 253 7.97 -4.32 -0.53
C ASN A 253 9.05 -4.41 0.56
N TYR A 254 8.71 -3.96 1.76
CA TYR A 254 9.53 -4.09 2.96
C TYR A 254 8.88 -5.09 3.92
N PHE A 255 9.58 -6.18 4.24
CA PHE A 255 9.15 -7.20 5.18
C PHE A 255 10.04 -7.15 6.43
N GLU A 256 9.44 -7.00 7.61
CA GLU A 256 10.13 -6.94 8.89
C GLU A 256 9.46 -7.85 9.92
N ASN A 257 10.21 -8.81 10.47
CA ASN A 257 9.71 -9.83 11.41
C ASN A 257 8.51 -10.61 10.82
N VAL A 258 8.65 -11.12 9.61
CA VAL A 258 7.66 -11.92 8.90
C VAL A 258 8.29 -13.27 8.56
N ASP A 259 7.82 -14.34 9.19
CA ASP A 259 8.36 -15.68 8.98
C ASP A 259 7.97 -16.24 7.61
N ASP A 260 6.72 -16.04 7.20
CA ASP A 260 6.19 -16.40 5.88
C ASP A 260 5.80 -15.14 5.11
N THR A 261 6.73 -14.64 4.30
CA THR A 261 6.54 -13.37 3.58
C THR A 261 5.58 -13.48 2.40
N TYR A 262 5.69 -14.58 1.66
CA TYR A 262 4.77 -14.91 0.56
C TYR A 262 4.89 -16.39 0.18
N HIS A 263 3.76 -17.01 -0.18
CA HIS A 263 3.71 -18.42 -0.53
C HIS A 263 2.68 -18.76 -1.62
N LEU A 264 2.73 -20.01 -2.08
CA LEU A 264 1.88 -20.59 -3.10
C LEU A 264 0.93 -21.61 -2.48
N GLY A 265 -0.36 -21.49 -2.81
CA GLY A 265 -1.41 -22.27 -2.16
C GLY A 265 -1.77 -21.69 -0.79
N GLU A 266 -2.87 -22.10 -0.20
CA GLU A 266 -3.23 -21.77 1.18
C GLU A 266 -4.41 -22.63 1.64
N GLY A 267 -4.23 -23.36 2.74
CA GLY A 267 -5.22 -24.32 3.20
C GLY A 267 -5.48 -25.42 2.15
N SER A 268 -6.71 -25.50 1.63
CA SER A 268 -7.09 -26.44 0.55
C SER A 268 -7.03 -25.83 -0.85
N SER A 269 -6.73 -24.52 -0.99
CA SER A 269 -6.67 -23.87 -2.30
C SER A 269 -5.39 -24.23 -3.03
N ASP A 270 -5.51 -24.57 -4.31
CA ASP A 270 -4.37 -24.92 -5.16
C ASP A 270 -3.39 -23.74 -5.33
N PRO A 271 -2.11 -24.00 -5.57
CA PRO A 271 -1.12 -22.97 -5.85
C PRO A 271 -1.48 -22.11 -7.08
N GLY A 272 -1.27 -20.79 -6.96
CA GLY A 272 -1.22 -19.87 -8.09
C GLY A 272 0.21 -19.68 -8.59
N SER A 273 0.45 -18.60 -9.34
CA SER A 273 1.79 -18.13 -9.73
C SER A 273 2.18 -16.91 -8.92
N LEU A 274 3.45 -16.81 -8.53
CA LEU A 274 3.99 -15.68 -7.80
C LEU A 274 5.40 -15.35 -8.29
N VAL A 275 5.60 -14.11 -8.70
CA VAL A 275 6.92 -13.55 -9.03
C VAL A 275 7.25 -12.48 -8.00
N ALA A 276 8.44 -12.56 -7.41
CA ALA A 276 8.92 -11.60 -6.42
C ALA A 276 10.22 -10.97 -6.87
N ARG A 277 10.34 -9.64 -6.72
CA ARG A 277 11.58 -8.93 -7.06
C ARG A 277 11.76 -7.64 -6.25
N ASN A 278 13.01 -7.26 -6.05
CA ASN A 278 13.39 -6.00 -5.43
C ASN A 278 12.79 -5.77 -4.03
N ASN A 279 12.41 -6.81 -3.29
CA ASN A 279 11.89 -6.70 -1.94
C ASN A 279 13.05 -6.58 -0.92
N HIS A 280 12.78 -5.96 0.21
CA HIS A 280 13.71 -5.80 1.32
C HIS A 280 13.24 -6.61 2.53
N PHE A 281 14.18 -7.34 3.18
CA PHE A 281 13.87 -8.25 4.27
C PHE A 281 14.72 -7.90 5.50
N VAL A 282 14.06 -7.75 6.64
CA VAL A 282 14.68 -7.55 7.95
C VAL A 282 14.09 -8.59 8.91
N ASN A 283 14.91 -9.45 9.48
CA ASN A 283 14.46 -10.63 10.26
C ASN A 283 13.33 -11.38 9.53
N SER A 284 13.48 -11.54 8.24
CA SER A 284 12.53 -12.16 7.32
C SER A 284 13.31 -12.76 6.16
N THR A 285 12.75 -13.73 5.47
CA THR A 285 13.37 -14.34 4.28
C THR A 285 12.43 -14.29 3.09
N ALA A 286 12.98 -14.40 1.89
CA ALA A 286 12.18 -14.57 0.69
C ALA A 286 11.34 -15.84 0.78
N GLY A 287 10.07 -15.76 0.43
CA GLY A 287 9.14 -16.87 0.41
C GLY A 287 9.17 -17.66 -0.91
N GLN A 288 8.09 -18.36 -1.22
CA GLN A 288 7.97 -19.23 -2.39
C GLN A 288 7.64 -18.43 -3.66
N THR A 289 8.26 -18.80 -4.77
CA THR A 289 7.96 -18.26 -6.11
C THR A 289 7.88 -19.39 -7.12
N ASP A 290 6.91 -19.34 -8.02
CA ASP A 290 6.80 -20.25 -9.15
C ASP A 290 5.90 -19.68 -10.24
N GLY A 291 5.99 -20.22 -11.44
CA GLY A 291 5.17 -19.89 -12.58
C GLY A 291 5.49 -18.54 -13.20
N SER A 292 4.49 -17.93 -13.83
CA SER A 292 4.62 -16.64 -14.50
C SER A 292 3.42 -15.74 -14.21
N VAL A 293 3.66 -14.44 -14.18
CA VAL A 293 2.64 -13.40 -13.96
C VAL A 293 2.52 -12.56 -15.21
N ALA A 294 1.31 -12.26 -15.64
CA ALA A 294 1.07 -11.39 -16.77
C ALA A 294 1.69 -10.00 -16.53
N ALA A 295 2.14 -9.35 -17.60
CA ALA A 295 2.75 -8.04 -17.51
C ALA A 295 1.80 -7.01 -16.87
N ILE A 296 2.35 -6.15 -16.01
CA ILE A 296 1.62 -5.00 -15.45
C ILE A 296 1.37 -4.00 -16.59
N PRO A 297 0.10 -3.67 -16.90
CA PRO A 297 -0.23 -2.93 -18.12
C PRO A 297 -0.17 -1.41 -17.99
N TYR A 298 0.35 -0.87 -16.89
CA TYR A 298 0.44 0.57 -16.63
C TYR A 298 1.86 0.98 -16.28
N GLY A 299 2.18 2.26 -16.52
CA GLY A 299 3.45 2.84 -16.09
C GLY A 299 3.48 3.08 -14.58
N TYR A 300 4.58 2.71 -13.94
CA TYR A 300 4.82 2.97 -12.52
C TYR A 300 6.33 3.07 -12.26
N THR A 301 6.68 3.59 -11.11
CA THR A 301 8.05 3.57 -10.60
C THR A 301 8.02 3.02 -9.19
N ALA A 302 8.67 1.87 -8.99
CA ALA A 302 8.81 1.30 -7.66
C ALA A 302 9.82 2.15 -6.84
N GLU A 303 9.51 2.42 -5.60
CA GLU A 303 10.48 2.98 -4.66
C GLU A 303 11.60 1.97 -4.36
N SER A 304 12.74 2.47 -3.87
CA SER A 304 13.72 1.57 -3.26
C SER A 304 13.11 0.90 -2.05
N ALA A 305 13.04 -0.44 -2.06
CA ALA A 305 12.37 -1.20 -1.01
C ALA A 305 12.92 -0.90 0.41
N SER A 306 14.20 -0.57 0.55
CA SER A 306 14.79 -0.18 1.84
C SER A 306 14.24 1.16 2.39
N GLY A 307 13.67 2.01 1.55
CA GLY A 307 13.04 3.28 1.93
C GLY A 307 11.56 3.15 2.28
N VAL A 308 10.89 2.09 1.83
CA VAL A 308 9.44 1.91 1.92
C VAL A 308 8.90 1.96 3.36
N LYS A 309 9.62 1.40 4.32
CA LYS A 309 9.24 1.52 5.74
C LYS A 309 9.07 2.99 6.15
N ALA A 310 10.00 3.85 5.78
CA ALA A 310 9.95 5.26 6.15
C ALA A 310 8.80 5.99 5.45
N SER A 311 8.61 5.78 4.13
CA SER A 311 7.53 6.41 3.38
C SER A 311 6.15 5.93 3.84
N VAL A 312 5.96 4.62 4.04
CA VAL A 312 4.68 4.05 4.45
C VAL A 312 4.31 4.44 5.88
N THR A 313 5.24 4.39 6.83
CA THR A 313 4.93 4.81 8.21
C THR A 313 4.64 6.31 8.33
N ALA A 314 5.20 7.13 7.45
CA ALA A 314 4.89 8.57 7.37
C ALA A 314 3.56 8.85 6.68
N GLY A 315 3.19 8.07 5.65
CA GLY A 315 2.09 8.39 4.74
C GLY A 315 0.83 7.55 4.90
N ALA A 316 0.89 6.31 5.39
CA ALA A 316 -0.28 5.44 5.47
C ALA A 316 -1.23 5.80 6.63
N GLY A 317 -2.52 5.55 6.43
CA GLY A 317 -3.57 5.78 7.41
C GLY A 317 -4.20 7.17 7.37
N VAL A 318 -5.07 7.41 8.33
CA VAL A 318 -5.90 8.63 8.43
C VAL A 318 -5.06 9.88 8.75
N GLY A 319 -5.44 11.01 8.18
CA GLY A 319 -4.84 12.33 8.45
C GLY A 319 -3.56 12.60 7.66
N LYS A 320 -3.33 11.89 6.58
CA LYS A 320 -2.13 11.98 5.75
C LYS A 320 -2.38 12.59 4.35
N ILE A 321 -3.61 12.97 4.07
CA ILE A 321 -4.03 13.63 2.81
C ILE A 321 -4.55 15.03 3.06
#